data_9cfab74810dc4681fd1a3b99970c7f4e
#
_entry.id   9cfab74810dc4681fd1a3b99970c7f4e
#
_cell.length_a   1.000
_cell.length_b   1.000
_cell.length_c   1.000
_cell.angle_alpha   90.00
_cell.angle_beta   90.00
_cell.angle_gamma   90.00
#
_symmetry.space_group_name_H-M   'P 1'
#
loop_
_entity.id
_entity.type
_entity.pdbx_description
1 polymer ?
#
loop_
_entity_poly.entity_id
_entity_poly.type
_entity_poly.pdbx_seq_one_letter_code
_entity_poly.pdbx_strand_id
1 'polypeptide(L)'
;YPNPDFSHFRSMDIWQTASPTEPVSTGWIGRWLDATGDDPLRAVNIGPVLPPLAFGAKATAAALSPTGLAPAQFDATMAALGADDPHDTPAMAMVCAAYRSTRTADTTFAPLEPGHAEHQGQQRNTLEKQLSTVARCVKAGVPTRVYMVQLGGFDTHADERATQQRLLQTLDEALTPFLTDMATDQYGRNLVVMAYSEFGRRVTANASQGTDHGTSGPVFVAGVPVKGGFYGDEPSLTDLDDGDLKTTTDFRDIYHELLVHTVGADPVPAVGAGRSDLGFL
;
A
#
# COMPACT_ATOMS: atom_id res chain seq x y z
N TYR A 1 16.19 -1.96 -7.66
CA TYR A 1 15.95 -1.60 -9.05
C TYR A 1 17.23 -1.02 -9.69
N PRO A 2 17.38 -1.08 -11.02
CA PRO A 2 18.55 -0.58 -11.72
C PRO A 2 18.66 0.95 -11.63
N ASN A 3 19.91 1.47 -11.62
CA ASN A 3 20.24 2.90 -11.59
C ASN A 3 19.53 3.68 -10.46
N PRO A 4 19.77 3.33 -9.21
CA PRO A 4 19.22 4.05 -8.06
C PRO A 4 19.79 5.48 -8.00
N ASP A 5 18.95 6.46 -7.65
CA ASP A 5 19.31 7.86 -7.50
C ASP A 5 19.11 8.38 -6.05
N PHE A 6 18.73 7.48 -5.15
CA PHE A 6 18.46 7.75 -3.73
C PHE A 6 17.32 8.77 -3.47
N SER A 7 16.56 9.11 -4.51
CA SER A 7 15.42 10.01 -4.42
C SER A 7 14.17 9.27 -3.95
N HIS A 8 13.52 9.78 -2.91
CA HIS A 8 12.19 9.28 -2.49
C HIS A 8 11.19 9.30 -3.64
N PHE A 9 11.15 10.39 -4.40
CA PHE A 9 10.18 10.56 -5.49
C PHE A 9 10.34 9.48 -6.56
N ARG A 10 11.58 9.23 -6.99
CA ARG A 10 11.84 8.21 -8.01
C ARG A 10 11.63 6.80 -7.46
N SER A 11 12.09 6.52 -6.25
CA SER A 11 11.89 5.23 -5.59
C SER A 11 10.41 4.94 -5.38
N MET A 12 9.65 5.91 -4.87
CA MET A 12 8.21 5.79 -4.67
C MET A 12 7.49 5.54 -5.99
N ASP A 13 7.84 6.29 -7.06
CA ASP A 13 7.31 6.08 -8.40
C ASP A 13 7.55 4.65 -8.87
N ILE A 14 8.77 4.13 -8.76
CA ILE A 14 9.13 2.77 -9.16
C ILE A 14 8.32 1.71 -8.39
N TRP A 15 8.27 1.81 -7.07
CA TRP A 15 7.53 0.87 -6.24
C TRP A 15 6.02 0.91 -6.51
N GLN A 16 5.48 2.09 -6.72
CA GLN A 16 4.04 2.27 -6.95
C GLN A 16 3.62 1.93 -8.38
N THR A 17 4.50 2.13 -9.34
CA THR A 17 4.21 1.80 -10.74
C THR A 17 4.69 0.41 -11.17
N ALA A 18 5.54 -0.26 -10.39
CA ALA A 18 6.25 -1.47 -10.78
C ALA A 18 7.05 -1.30 -12.11
N SER A 19 7.49 -0.08 -12.41
CA SER A 19 8.24 0.26 -13.63
C SER A 19 9.62 0.84 -13.29
N PRO A 20 10.66 0.00 -13.17
CA PRO A 20 11.96 0.45 -12.71
C PRO A 20 12.76 1.23 -13.74
N THR A 21 12.47 1.08 -15.03
CA THR A 21 13.25 1.69 -16.12
C THR A 21 12.57 2.88 -16.77
N GLU A 22 11.25 2.81 -16.96
CA GLU A 22 10.49 3.82 -17.69
C GLU A 22 9.44 4.48 -16.79
N PRO A 23 9.33 5.81 -16.78
CA PRO A 23 8.24 6.48 -16.10
C PRO A 23 6.89 6.13 -16.73
N VAL A 24 5.92 5.73 -15.91
CA VAL A 24 4.55 5.46 -16.35
C VAL A 24 3.57 6.16 -15.44
N SER A 25 2.42 6.57 -15.99
CA SER A 25 1.40 7.33 -15.25
C SER A 25 0.41 6.46 -14.47
N THR A 26 0.52 5.13 -14.56
CA THR A 26 -0.41 4.19 -13.92
C THR A 26 0.29 3.34 -12.86
N GLY A 27 -0.35 3.18 -11.72
CA GLY A 27 0.11 2.29 -10.65
C GLY A 27 -0.18 0.82 -10.95
N TRP A 28 0.54 -0.09 -10.30
CA TRP A 28 0.35 -1.52 -10.56
C TRP A 28 -1.00 -2.04 -10.05
N ILE A 29 -1.53 -1.53 -8.93
CA ILE A 29 -2.90 -1.82 -8.48
C ILE A 29 -3.92 -1.21 -9.43
N GLY A 30 -3.69 0.02 -9.92
CA GLY A 30 -4.56 0.64 -10.92
C GLY A 30 -4.65 -0.17 -12.22
N ARG A 31 -3.53 -0.71 -12.71
CA ARG A 31 -3.54 -1.60 -13.89
C ARG A 31 -4.24 -2.94 -13.62
N TRP A 32 -4.11 -3.47 -12.41
CA TRP A 32 -4.92 -4.61 -12.00
C TRP A 32 -6.43 -4.28 -12.01
N LEU A 33 -6.83 -3.11 -11.51
CA LEU A 33 -8.24 -2.65 -11.57
C LEU A 33 -8.70 -2.55 -13.04
N ASP A 34 -7.92 -1.93 -13.91
CA ASP A 34 -8.23 -1.82 -15.35
C ASP A 34 -8.47 -3.19 -16.01
N ALA A 35 -7.77 -4.23 -15.56
CA ALA A 35 -7.88 -5.58 -16.09
C ALA A 35 -9.06 -6.39 -15.50
N THR A 36 -9.59 -5.98 -14.35
CA THR A 36 -10.59 -6.77 -13.59
C THR A 36 -11.98 -6.15 -13.53
N GLY A 37 -12.18 -4.99 -14.13
CA GLY A 37 -13.45 -4.25 -14.17
C GLY A 37 -13.41 -2.93 -13.42
N ASP A 38 -14.55 -2.23 -13.41
CA ASP A 38 -14.69 -0.84 -12.98
C ASP A 38 -15.22 -0.66 -11.55
N ASP A 39 -15.30 -1.73 -10.75
CA ASP A 39 -15.73 -1.63 -9.35
C ASP A 39 -14.65 -0.96 -8.49
N PRO A 40 -14.87 0.31 -8.05
CA PRO A 40 -13.89 1.06 -7.29
C PRO A 40 -13.66 0.49 -5.88
N LEU A 41 -14.58 -0.32 -5.37
CA LEU A 41 -14.46 -0.91 -4.04
C LEU A 41 -13.51 -2.10 -4.01
N ARG A 42 -13.01 -2.57 -5.15
CA ARG A 42 -12.00 -3.65 -5.19
C ARG A 42 -10.69 -3.28 -4.55
N ALA A 43 -10.32 -2.00 -4.60
CA ALA A 43 -9.16 -1.47 -3.88
C ALA A 43 -9.55 -0.20 -3.13
N VAL A 44 -9.15 -0.08 -1.88
CA VAL A 44 -9.48 1.05 -1.00
C VAL A 44 -8.23 1.55 -0.30
N ASN A 45 -7.96 2.84 -0.42
CA ASN A 45 -6.96 3.53 0.36
C ASN A 45 -7.57 4.07 1.65
N ILE A 46 -7.02 3.71 2.79
CA ILE A 46 -7.43 4.27 4.09
C ILE A 46 -6.63 5.56 4.34
N GLY A 47 -7.09 6.62 3.72
CA GLY A 47 -6.45 7.94 3.78
C GLY A 47 -7.13 8.91 2.82
N PRO A 48 -6.94 10.22 3.01
CA PRO A 48 -7.66 11.25 2.25
C PRO A 48 -7.18 11.42 0.80
N VAL A 49 -6.00 10.87 0.47
CA VAL A 49 -5.37 11.05 -0.85
C VAL A 49 -5.02 9.68 -1.42
N LEU A 50 -5.44 9.44 -2.66
CA LEU A 50 -5.05 8.21 -3.37
C LEU A 50 -3.57 8.27 -3.76
N PRO A 51 -2.78 7.24 -3.45
CA PRO A 51 -1.40 7.15 -3.93
C PRO A 51 -1.36 6.80 -5.43
N PRO A 52 -0.30 7.17 -6.17
CA PRO A 52 -0.13 6.79 -7.58
C PRO A 52 -0.33 5.30 -7.86
N LEU A 53 0.00 4.44 -6.91
CA LEU A 53 -0.27 3.00 -6.91
C LEU A 53 -1.71 2.66 -7.33
N ALA A 54 -2.68 3.50 -6.97
CA ALA A 54 -4.11 3.25 -7.08
C ALA A 54 -4.74 3.71 -8.40
N PHE A 55 -3.97 4.37 -9.29
CA PHE A 55 -4.48 4.92 -10.54
C PHE A 55 -4.20 3.98 -11.72
N GLY A 56 -5.25 3.51 -12.37
CA GLY A 56 -5.20 2.89 -13.69
C GLY A 56 -5.39 3.90 -14.82
N ALA A 57 -5.44 3.40 -16.05
CA ALA A 57 -5.76 4.22 -17.22
C ALA A 57 -7.27 4.47 -17.35
N LYS A 58 -8.12 3.62 -16.76
CA LYS A 58 -9.58 3.64 -16.84
C LYS A 58 -10.24 3.64 -15.47
N ALA A 59 -9.67 2.92 -14.52
CA ALA A 59 -10.21 2.73 -13.18
C ALA A 59 -9.28 3.31 -12.11
N THR A 60 -9.86 3.73 -10.99
CA THR A 60 -9.13 4.16 -9.80
C THR A 60 -9.68 3.43 -8.57
N ALA A 61 -8.82 3.22 -7.56
CA ALA A 61 -9.30 2.80 -6.26
C ALA A 61 -10.16 3.88 -5.59
N ALA A 62 -10.88 3.50 -4.54
CA ALA A 62 -11.56 4.46 -3.68
C ALA A 62 -10.65 4.93 -2.54
N ALA A 63 -10.93 6.12 -2.01
CA ALA A 63 -10.31 6.64 -0.80
C ALA A 63 -11.35 6.66 0.34
N LEU A 64 -10.96 6.18 1.51
CA LEU A 64 -11.77 6.19 2.71
C LEU A 64 -11.02 6.93 3.82
N SER A 65 -11.60 8.01 4.34
CA SER A 65 -10.98 8.76 5.43
C SER A 65 -11.01 7.96 6.73
N PRO A 66 -9.88 7.81 7.43
CA PRO A 66 -9.85 7.14 8.72
C PRO A 66 -10.52 7.94 9.84
N THR A 67 -10.85 9.21 9.59
CA THR A 67 -11.50 10.12 10.55
C THR A 67 -13.00 10.27 10.33
N GLY A 68 -13.56 9.50 9.42
CA GLY A 68 -14.98 9.52 9.08
C GLY A 68 -15.27 10.11 7.71
N LEU A 69 -16.53 10.04 7.30
CA LEU A 69 -17.02 10.49 6.02
C LEU A 69 -16.94 12.01 5.88
N ALA A 70 -16.87 12.47 4.64
CA ALA A 70 -17.07 13.88 4.35
C ALA A 70 -18.43 14.34 4.87
N PRO A 71 -18.52 15.53 5.49
CA PRO A 71 -19.82 16.04 5.94
C PRO A 71 -20.85 16.04 4.81
N ALA A 72 -22.08 15.65 5.12
CA ALA A 72 -23.18 15.56 4.14
C ALA A 72 -23.38 16.83 3.29
N GLN A 73 -22.98 18.00 3.82
CA GLN A 73 -23.00 19.26 3.07
C GLN A 73 -22.10 19.28 1.82
N PHE A 74 -21.10 18.42 1.74
CA PHE A 74 -20.25 18.29 0.56
C PHE A 74 -20.75 17.25 -0.46
N ASP A 75 -21.75 16.45 -0.11
CA ASP A 75 -22.21 15.36 -0.98
C ASP A 75 -22.72 15.86 -2.35
N ALA A 76 -23.45 16.97 -2.38
CA ALA A 76 -23.92 17.58 -3.63
C ALA A 76 -22.75 18.10 -4.49
N THR A 77 -21.72 18.67 -3.86
CA THR A 77 -20.52 19.14 -4.56
C THR A 77 -19.73 17.95 -5.11
N MET A 78 -19.56 16.91 -4.33
CA MET A 78 -18.87 15.67 -4.74
C MET A 78 -19.65 14.98 -5.89
N ALA A 79 -20.99 15.00 -5.84
CA ALA A 79 -21.82 14.49 -6.93
C ALA A 79 -21.61 15.27 -8.23
N ALA A 80 -21.58 16.61 -8.13
CA ALA A 80 -21.35 17.47 -9.29
C ALA A 80 -19.97 17.29 -9.90
N LEU A 81 -18.93 17.18 -9.05
CA LEU A 81 -17.55 16.92 -9.47
C LEU A 81 -17.36 15.52 -10.06
N GLY A 82 -18.18 14.56 -9.69
CA GLY A 82 -18.15 13.19 -10.24
C GLY A 82 -19.08 13.00 -11.45
N ALA A 83 -19.74 14.05 -11.95
CA ALA A 83 -20.62 13.93 -13.12
C ALA A 83 -19.82 13.67 -14.39
N ASP A 84 -20.32 12.77 -15.25
CA ASP A 84 -19.70 12.50 -16.55
C ASP A 84 -20.01 13.64 -17.53
N ASP A 85 -18.98 14.14 -18.22
CA ASP A 85 -19.12 15.05 -19.35
C ASP A 85 -18.44 14.43 -20.59
N PRO A 86 -19.15 14.26 -21.72
CA PRO A 86 -18.58 13.71 -22.94
C PRO A 86 -17.45 14.58 -23.53
N HIS A 87 -17.28 15.81 -23.06
CA HIS A 87 -16.20 16.71 -23.46
C HIS A 87 -15.00 16.68 -22.52
N ASP A 88 -15.02 15.86 -21.46
CA ASP A 88 -13.91 15.71 -20.54
C ASP A 88 -12.66 15.20 -21.25
N THR A 89 -11.53 15.82 -20.91
CA THR A 89 -10.23 15.23 -21.24
C THR A 89 -10.02 13.92 -20.45
N PRO A 90 -9.15 13.01 -20.90
CA PRO A 90 -8.88 11.79 -20.14
C PRO A 90 -8.50 12.05 -18.68
N ALA A 91 -7.76 13.12 -18.41
CA ALA A 91 -7.39 13.50 -17.04
C ALA A 91 -8.61 13.96 -16.22
N MET A 92 -9.54 14.73 -16.80
CA MET A 92 -10.76 15.15 -16.13
C MET A 92 -11.68 13.96 -15.88
N ALA A 93 -11.82 13.05 -16.84
CA ALA A 93 -12.60 11.83 -16.67
C ALA A 93 -12.08 10.96 -15.51
N MET A 94 -10.73 10.88 -15.33
CA MET A 94 -10.13 10.21 -14.18
C MET A 94 -10.45 10.90 -12.85
N VAL A 95 -10.42 12.23 -12.81
CA VAL A 95 -10.79 13.00 -11.61
C VAL A 95 -12.26 12.76 -11.27
N CYS A 96 -13.17 12.83 -12.25
CA CYS A 96 -14.58 12.53 -12.05
C CYS A 96 -14.80 11.09 -11.56
N ALA A 97 -14.08 10.11 -12.12
CA ALA A 97 -14.11 8.72 -11.66
C ALA A 97 -13.66 8.58 -10.21
N ALA A 98 -12.61 9.29 -9.78
CA ALA A 98 -12.12 9.28 -8.40
C ALA A 98 -13.18 9.83 -7.42
N TYR A 99 -13.87 10.91 -7.76
CA TYR A 99 -14.97 11.44 -6.95
C TYR A 99 -16.14 10.45 -6.83
N ARG A 100 -16.55 9.81 -7.93
CA ARG A 100 -17.58 8.75 -7.91
C ARG A 100 -17.18 7.58 -7.04
N SER A 101 -15.94 7.11 -7.19
CA SER A 101 -15.37 6.01 -6.40
C SER A 101 -15.40 6.32 -4.90
N THR A 102 -14.99 7.54 -4.52
CA THR A 102 -15.01 7.99 -3.14
C THR A 102 -16.44 8.00 -2.59
N ARG A 103 -17.41 8.56 -3.32
CA ARG A 103 -18.82 8.56 -2.87
C ARG A 103 -19.40 7.14 -2.73
N THR A 104 -19.04 6.24 -3.63
CA THR A 104 -19.46 4.84 -3.53
C THR A 104 -18.86 4.18 -2.29
N ALA A 105 -17.60 4.44 -2.01
CA ALA A 105 -16.94 3.96 -0.79
C ALA A 105 -17.60 4.53 0.46
N ASP A 106 -17.79 5.85 0.52
CA ASP A 106 -18.43 6.51 1.66
C ASP A 106 -19.83 5.90 1.95
N THR A 107 -20.64 5.71 0.92
CA THR A 107 -21.98 5.11 1.08
C THR A 107 -21.92 3.65 1.56
N THR A 108 -20.97 2.88 1.04
CA THR A 108 -20.83 1.46 1.37
C THR A 108 -20.25 1.26 2.78
N PHE A 109 -19.31 2.10 3.17
CA PHE A 109 -18.61 1.96 4.45
C PHE A 109 -19.24 2.77 5.60
N ALA A 110 -20.15 3.72 5.33
CA ALA A 110 -20.86 4.48 6.36
C ALA A 110 -21.43 3.62 7.51
N PRO A 111 -22.09 2.48 7.23
CA PRO A 111 -22.61 1.64 8.31
C PRO A 111 -21.53 0.98 9.17
N LEU A 112 -20.28 0.97 8.71
CA LEU A 112 -19.15 0.34 9.38
C LEU A 112 -18.33 1.35 10.21
N GLU A 113 -18.71 2.62 10.22
CA GLU A 113 -18.02 3.61 11.04
C GLU A 113 -18.26 3.38 12.53
N PRO A 114 -17.23 3.58 13.37
CA PRO A 114 -17.40 3.50 14.81
C PRO A 114 -18.37 4.60 15.26
N GLY A 115 -19.32 4.25 16.11
CA GLY A 115 -20.18 5.25 16.75
C GLY A 115 -19.35 6.28 17.55
N HIS A 116 -19.88 7.47 17.76
CA HIS A 116 -19.21 8.59 18.45
C HIS A 116 -18.63 8.20 19.84
N ALA A 117 -19.10 7.13 20.46
CA ALA A 117 -18.63 6.64 21.75
C ALA A 117 -17.25 5.94 21.70
N GLU A 118 -16.88 5.38 20.56
CA GLU A 118 -15.58 4.68 20.41
C GLU A 118 -14.40 5.63 20.19
N HIS A 119 -14.66 6.91 19.90
CA HIS A 119 -13.62 7.92 19.71
C HIS A 119 -13.08 8.53 21.02
N GLN A 120 -13.69 8.21 22.17
CA GLN A 120 -13.29 8.77 23.46
C GLN A 120 -12.40 7.78 24.23
N GLY A 121 -11.10 8.05 24.31
CA GLY A 121 -10.28 7.54 25.40
C GLY A 121 -8.91 6.95 25.13
N GLN A 122 -8.50 6.64 23.92
CA GLN A 122 -7.12 6.22 23.63
C GLN A 122 -6.52 7.00 22.46
N GLN A 123 -5.32 7.57 22.66
CA GLN A 123 -4.50 8.09 21.57
C GLN A 123 -3.94 6.88 20.78
N ARG A 124 -4.79 6.29 19.93
CA ARG A 124 -4.33 5.27 18.99
C ARG A 124 -3.41 5.92 17.97
N ASN A 125 -2.32 5.22 17.62
CA ASN A 125 -1.47 5.68 16.52
C ASN A 125 -2.24 5.67 15.18
N THR A 126 -1.76 6.42 14.19
CA THR A 126 -2.46 6.57 12.91
C THR A 126 -2.62 5.24 12.18
N LEU A 127 -1.61 4.36 12.21
CA LEU A 127 -1.68 3.04 11.60
C LEU A 127 -2.72 2.14 12.28
N GLU A 128 -2.79 2.15 13.61
CA GLU A 128 -3.81 1.39 14.36
C GLU A 128 -5.24 1.78 13.95
N LYS A 129 -5.50 3.07 13.74
CA LYS A 129 -6.81 3.55 13.25
C LYS A 129 -7.11 3.06 11.85
N GLN A 130 -6.13 3.11 10.95
CA GLN A 130 -6.27 2.60 9.59
C GLN A 130 -6.56 1.09 9.60
N LEU A 131 -5.77 0.29 10.32
CA LEU A 131 -5.96 -1.16 10.42
C LEU A 131 -7.28 -1.53 11.09
N SER A 132 -7.74 -0.77 12.09
CA SER A 132 -9.07 -0.96 12.69
C SER A 132 -10.20 -0.76 11.66
N THR A 133 -10.05 0.22 10.76
CA THR A 133 -11.00 0.41 9.65
C THR A 133 -10.97 -0.76 8.68
N VAL A 134 -9.78 -1.23 8.29
CA VAL A 134 -9.61 -2.43 7.46
C VAL A 134 -10.28 -3.64 8.11
N ALA A 135 -10.03 -3.87 9.41
CA ALA A 135 -10.61 -5.01 10.14
C ALA A 135 -12.15 -5.00 10.09
N ARG A 136 -12.77 -3.83 10.28
CA ARG A 136 -14.24 -3.71 10.18
C ARG A 136 -14.75 -4.05 8.79
N CYS A 137 -14.09 -3.54 7.75
CA CYS A 137 -14.45 -3.82 6.36
C CYS A 137 -14.32 -5.33 6.05
N VAL A 138 -13.22 -5.95 6.44
CA VAL A 138 -13.00 -7.39 6.22
C VAL A 138 -14.06 -8.22 6.92
N LYS A 139 -14.32 -7.96 8.22
CA LYS A 139 -15.34 -8.69 9.02
C LYS A 139 -16.76 -8.50 8.49
N ALA A 140 -17.05 -7.37 7.89
CA ALA A 140 -18.33 -7.12 7.23
C ALA A 140 -18.47 -7.84 5.88
N GLY A 141 -17.41 -8.47 5.38
CA GLY A 141 -17.44 -9.20 4.11
C GLY A 141 -17.61 -8.31 2.88
N VAL A 142 -17.14 -7.06 2.94
CA VAL A 142 -17.17 -6.17 1.76
C VAL A 142 -16.29 -6.72 0.63
N PRO A 143 -16.63 -6.48 -0.64
CA PRO A 143 -15.95 -7.11 -1.78
C PRO A 143 -14.55 -6.57 -2.07
N THR A 144 -13.99 -5.76 -1.17
CA THR A 144 -12.65 -5.18 -1.32
C THR A 144 -11.58 -6.26 -1.25
N ARG A 145 -10.67 -6.25 -2.22
CA ARG A 145 -9.57 -7.22 -2.35
C ARG A 145 -8.23 -6.64 -1.92
N VAL A 146 -8.07 -5.32 -2.00
CA VAL A 146 -6.82 -4.64 -1.65
C VAL A 146 -7.14 -3.44 -0.77
N TYR A 147 -6.45 -3.35 0.37
CA TYR A 147 -6.45 -2.18 1.23
C TYR A 147 -5.04 -1.57 1.26
N MET A 148 -4.96 -0.25 1.22
CA MET A 148 -3.71 0.49 1.30
C MET A 148 -3.71 1.32 2.58
N VAL A 149 -2.65 1.16 3.37
CA VAL A 149 -2.42 1.88 4.65
C VAL A 149 -0.98 2.39 4.68
N GLN A 150 -0.70 3.38 5.51
CA GLN A 150 0.62 4.02 5.54
C GLN A 150 1.06 4.36 6.98
N LEU A 151 2.34 4.13 7.24
CA LEU A 151 3.05 4.60 8.43
C LEU A 151 4.29 5.39 7.97
N GLY A 152 4.37 6.68 8.27
CA GLY A 152 5.51 7.54 7.95
C GLY A 152 6.54 7.64 9.06
N GLY A 153 7.61 8.40 8.79
CA GLY A 153 8.61 8.78 9.78
C GLY A 153 9.93 8.00 9.73
N PHE A 154 10.07 7.06 8.79
CA PHE A 154 11.27 6.21 8.67
C PHE A 154 12.46 6.88 7.97
N ASP A 155 12.28 8.08 7.42
CA ASP A 155 13.36 8.85 6.79
C ASP A 155 14.24 9.55 7.85
N THR A 156 15.00 8.73 8.56
CA THR A 156 15.88 9.14 9.68
C THR A 156 17.32 9.09 9.24
N HIS A 157 18.07 10.21 9.43
CA HIS A 157 19.47 10.33 9.01
C HIS A 157 20.42 10.68 10.16
N ALA A 158 19.89 10.99 11.35
CA ALA A 158 20.68 11.34 12.52
C ALA A 158 20.06 10.75 13.78
N ASP A 159 20.89 10.34 14.75
CA ASP A 159 20.44 9.72 16.00
C ASP A 159 19.37 8.62 15.78
N GLU A 160 19.54 7.86 14.70
CA GLU A 160 18.52 7.02 14.09
C GLU A 160 18.01 5.92 15.03
N ARG A 161 18.90 5.30 15.80
CA ARG A 161 18.61 4.06 16.54
C ARG A 161 17.36 4.14 17.42
N ALA A 162 17.23 5.20 18.23
CA ALA A 162 16.08 5.34 19.14
C ALA A 162 14.77 5.64 18.39
N THR A 163 14.85 6.40 17.30
CA THR A 163 13.70 6.72 16.47
C THR A 163 13.24 5.50 15.69
N GLN A 164 14.13 4.76 15.07
CA GLN A 164 13.86 3.52 14.37
C GLN A 164 13.18 2.49 15.31
N GLN A 165 13.74 2.32 16.50
CA GLN A 165 13.16 1.42 17.51
C GLN A 165 11.71 1.79 17.85
N ARG A 166 11.41 3.09 18.07
CA ARG A 166 10.05 3.54 18.36
C ARG A 166 9.09 3.33 17.17
N LEU A 167 9.57 3.56 15.95
CA LEU A 167 8.75 3.36 14.74
C LEU A 167 8.44 1.88 14.53
N LEU A 168 9.41 0.99 14.71
CA LEU A 168 9.20 -0.45 14.64
C LEU A 168 8.27 -0.94 15.75
N GLN A 169 8.40 -0.39 16.95
CA GLN A 169 7.45 -0.67 18.04
C GLN A 169 6.03 -0.20 17.68
N THR A 170 5.89 1.00 17.12
CA THR A 170 4.59 1.52 16.65
C THR A 170 3.97 0.61 15.59
N LEU A 171 4.78 0.10 14.66
CA LEU A 171 4.35 -0.87 13.66
C LEU A 171 3.87 -2.16 14.31
N ASP A 172 4.66 -2.74 15.20
CA ASP A 172 4.36 -4.00 15.88
C ASP A 172 3.09 -3.91 16.74
N GLU A 173 2.96 -2.85 17.55
CA GLU A 173 1.80 -2.60 18.40
C GLU A 173 0.49 -2.43 17.60
N ALA A 174 0.57 -1.98 16.35
CA ALA A 174 -0.59 -1.87 15.48
C ALA A 174 -0.85 -3.18 14.69
N LEU A 175 0.19 -3.81 14.17
CA LEU A 175 0.08 -4.93 13.25
C LEU A 175 -0.17 -6.26 13.96
N THR A 176 0.47 -6.52 15.09
CA THR A 176 0.33 -7.78 15.83
C THR A 176 -1.12 -8.04 16.31
N PRO A 177 -1.81 -7.09 16.96
CA PRO A 177 -3.21 -7.29 17.32
C PRO A 177 -4.13 -7.44 16.10
N PHE A 178 -3.87 -6.68 15.03
CA PHE A 178 -4.63 -6.78 13.79
C PHE A 178 -4.51 -8.18 13.16
N LEU A 179 -3.30 -8.70 13.00
CA LEU A 179 -3.07 -10.04 12.45
C LEU A 179 -3.68 -11.14 13.33
N THR A 180 -3.59 -11.00 14.65
CA THR A 180 -4.18 -11.94 15.60
C THR A 180 -5.70 -11.98 15.47
N ASP A 181 -6.35 -10.83 15.35
CA ASP A 181 -7.79 -10.70 15.15
C ASP A 181 -8.22 -11.28 13.81
N MET A 182 -7.51 -10.93 12.73
CA MET A 182 -7.79 -11.45 11.38
C MET A 182 -7.60 -12.96 11.27
N ALA A 183 -6.64 -13.54 11.97
CA ALA A 183 -6.40 -14.98 11.94
C ALA A 183 -7.60 -15.81 12.46
N THR A 184 -8.45 -15.25 13.29
CA THR A 184 -9.64 -15.93 13.85
C THR A 184 -10.94 -15.61 13.08
N ASP A 185 -10.93 -14.58 12.22
CA ASP A 185 -12.10 -14.18 11.44
C ASP A 185 -12.26 -15.04 10.17
N GLN A 186 -13.51 -15.31 9.78
CA GLN A 186 -13.81 -16.18 8.62
C GLN A 186 -13.29 -15.64 7.29
N TYR A 187 -13.24 -14.32 7.11
CA TYR A 187 -12.69 -13.66 5.93
C TYR A 187 -11.24 -13.25 6.16
N GLY A 188 -10.94 -12.73 7.35
CA GLY A 188 -9.63 -12.22 7.74
C GLY A 188 -8.52 -13.26 7.67
N ARG A 189 -8.82 -14.53 7.90
CA ARG A 189 -7.83 -15.63 7.80
C ARG A 189 -7.22 -15.81 6.41
N ASN A 190 -7.81 -15.21 5.38
CA ASN A 190 -7.30 -15.22 4.01
C ASN A 190 -6.50 -13.93 3.67
N LEU A 191 -6.41 -13.00 4.62
CA LEU A 191 -5.72 -11.73 4.42
C LEU A 191 -4.20 -11.94 4.47
N VAL A 192 -3.51 -11.27 3.54
CA VAL A 192 -2.05 -11.16 3.52
C VAL A 192 -1.68 -9.69 3.61
N VAL A 193 -0.77 -9.36 4.50
CA VAL A 193 -0.20 -8.02 4.65
C VAL A 193 1.19 -8.01 4.03
N MET A 194 1.47 -7.03 3.17
CA MET A 194 2.81 -6.70 2.71
C MET A 194 3.20 -5.33 3.26
N ALA A 195 4.34 -5.25 3.94
CA ALA A 195 4.93 -4.01 4.39
C ALA A 195 6.29 -3.80 3.73
N TYR A 196 6.48 -2.62 3.12
CA TYR A 196 7.69 -2.26 2.40
C TYR A 196 8.01 -0.77 2.58
N SER A 197 9.25 -0.41 2.31
CA SER A 197 9.69 0.97 2.16
C SER A 197 10.21 1.20 0.74
N GLU A 198 10.11 2.42 0.24
CA GLU A 198 10.62 2.81 -1.07
C GLU A 198 12.15 2.92 -1.10
N PHE A 199 12.81 3.00 0.04
CA PHE A 199 14.27 3.05 0.17
C PHE A 199 14.80 1.97 1.11
N GLY A 200 16.05 1.57 0.88
CA GLY A 200 16.85 0.80 1.82
C GLY A 200 17.83 1.68 2.59
N ARG A 201 18.74 1.07 3.31
CA ARG A 201 19.79 1.76 4.07
C ARG A 201 21.17 1.31 3.63
N ARG A 202 22.14 2.24 3.62
CA ARG A 202 23.55 1.90 3.43
C ARG A 202 24.04 1.02 4.56
N VAL A 203 25.01 0.15 4.23
CA VAL A 203 25.62 -0.77 5.22
C VAL A 203 26.43 0.01 6.25
N THR A 204 27.04 1.12 5.85
CA THR A 204 27.89 1.94 6.71
C THR A 204 27.09 3.10 7.32
N ALA A 205 27.22 3.28 8.63
CA ALA A 205 26.65 4.43 9.31
C ALA A 205 27.31 5.74 8.86
N ASN A 206 26.55 6.82 8.87
CA ASN A 206 27.03 8.17 8.59
C ASN A 206 27.59 8.87 9.84
N ALA A 207 28.17 10.06 9.67
CA ALA A 207 28.77 10.82 10.75
C ALA A 207 27.77 11.34 11.82
N SER A 208 26.46 11.32 11.51
CA SER A 208 25.38 11.80 12.38
C SER A 208 24.74 10.68 13.21
N GLN A 209 25.38 9.51 13.33
CA GLN A 209 24.84 8.33 14.03
C GLN A 209 23.52 7.81 13.44
N GLY A 210 23.41 7.88 12.14
CA GLY A 210 22.32 7.35 11.34
C GLY A 210 22.86 6.62 10.12
N THR A 211 22.00 6.37 9.15
CA THR A 211 22.36 5.79 7.85
C THR A 211 21.74 6.62 6.74
N ASP A 212 22.42 6.71 5.61
CA ASP A 212 21.85 7.31 4.41
C ASP A 212 21.04 6.26 3.63
N HIS A 213 20.27 6.72 2.64
CA HIS A 213 19.51 5.82 1.77
C HIS A 213 20.44 4.87 1.05
N GLY A 214 20.02 3.62 0.94
CA GLY A 214 20.68 2.56 0.20
C GLY A 214 19.74 1.92 -0.83
N THR A 215 20.28 0.98 -1.57
CA THR A 215 19.64 0.39 -2.76
C THR A 215 18.70 -0.76 -2.48
N SER A 216 18.78 -1.38 -1.31
CA SER A 216 18.02 -2.59 -0.98
C SER A 216 17.50 -2.55 0.46
N GLY A 217 16.34 -3.13 0.68
CA GLY A 217 15.71 -3.26 1.99
C GLY A 217 14.84 -4.50 2.06
N PRO A 218 14.44 -4.93 3.27
CA PRO A 218 13.54 -6.05 3.45
C PRO A 218 12.09 -5.66 3.10
N VAL A 219 11.34 -6.65 2.61
CA VAL A 219 9.88 -6.61 2.52
C VAL A 219 9.34 -7.65 3.49
N PHE A 220 8.37 -7.26 4.31
CA PHE A 220 7.71 -8.18 5.24
C PHE A 220 6.37 -8.61 4.64
N VAL A 221 6.12 -9.93 4.65
CA VAL A 221 4.83 -10.50 4.27
C VAL A 221 4.31 -11.32 5.43
N ALA A 222 3.07 -11.07 5.85
CA ALA A 222 2.48 -11.73 7.02
C ALA A 222 1.00 -12.04 6.79
N GLY A 223 0.52 -13.12 7.42
CA GLY A 223 -0.85 -13.59 7.36
C GLY A 223 -0.92 -15.11 7.51
N VAL A 224 -2.10 -15.64 7.74
CA VAL A 224 -2.28 -17.11 7.90
C VAL A 224 -1.84 -17.89 6.64
N PRO A 225 -2.07 -17.39 5.40
CA PRO A 225 -1.65 -18.13 4.21
C PRO A 225 -0.13 -18.16 3.98
N VAL A 226 0.63 -17.29 4.68
CA VAL A 226 2.06 -17.11 4.42
C VAL A 226 2.88 -18.21 5.06
N LYS A 227 3.74 -18.84 4.27
CA LYS A 227 4.77 -19.76 4.76
C LYS A 227 5.89 -18.95 5.37
N GLY A 228 6.15 -19.12 6.67
CA GLY A 228 7.22 -18.41 7.36
C GLY A 228 8.60 -18.79 6.82
N GLY A 229 9.51 -17.82 6.72
CA GLY A 229 10.87 -18.04 6.22
C GLY A 229 11.49 -16.79 5.60
N PHE A 230 12.68 -16.97 5.03
CA PHE A 230 13.37 -15.98 4.21
C PHE A 230 13.25 -16.41 2.75
N TYR A 231 12.93 -15.48 1.87
CA TYR A 231 12.70 -15.70 0.45
C TYR A 231 13.51 -14.72 -0.38
N GLY A 232 13.96 -15.16 -1.56
CA GLY A 232 14.92 -14.45 -2.37
C GLY A 232 16.37 -14.71 -1.90
N ASP A 233 17.32 -14.15 -2.61
CA ASP A 233 18.74 -14.30 -2.31
C ASP A 233 19.18 -13.24 -1.30
N GLU A 234 19.88 -13.67 -0.24
CA GLU A 234 20.41 -12.76 0.79
C GLU A 234 21.51 -11.86 0.20
N PRO A 235 21.42 -10.53 0.34
CA PRO A 235 22.47 -9.63 -0.12
C PRO A 235 23.71 -9.74 0.76
N SER A 236 24.89 -9.68 0.14
CA SER A 236 26.17 -9.66 0.87
C SER A 236 26.39 -8.32 1.55
N LEU A 237 26.77 -8.34 2.83
CA LEU A 237 27.20 -7.14 3.57
C LEU A 237 28.64 -6.73 3.29
N THR A 238 29.39 -7.50 2.50
CA THR A 238 30.82 -7.26 2.21
C THR A 238 31.14 -7.17 0.72
N ASP A 239 30.30 -7.77 -0.14
CA ASP A 239 30.40 -7.64 -1.60
C ASP A 239 29.38 -6.59 -2.06
N LEU A 240 29.79 -5.31 -1.99
CA LEU A 240 28.95 -4.14 -2.20
C LEU A 240 29.21 -3.52 -3.58
N ASP A 241 28.25 -2.73 -4.05
CA ASP A 241 28.37 -1.87 -5.22
C ASP A 241 28.37 -0.40 -4.76
N ASP A 242 29.49 0.29 -4.88
CA ASP A 242 29.73 1.66 -4.37
C ASP A 242 29.29 1.87 -2.90
N GLY A 243 29.50 0.85 -2.06
CA GLY A 243 29.12 0.86 -0.64
C GLY A 243 27.68 0.50 -0.35
N ASP A 244 26.89 0.17 -1.36
CA ASP A 244 25.50 -0.26 -1.26
C ASP A 244 25.32 -1.76 -1.50
N LEU A 245 24.21 -2.29 -1.00
CA LEU A 245 23.83 -3.68 -1.23
C LEU A 245 23.52 -3.90 -2.72
N LYS A 246 24.05 -4.97 -3.29
CA LYS A 246 23.68 -5.40 -4.64
C LYS A 246 22.23 -5.93 -4.66
N THR A 247 21.51 -5.62 -5.73
CA THR A 247 20.15 -6.15 -5.95
C THR A 247 20.22 -7.67 -6.14
N THR A 248 19.46 -8.41 -5.34
CA THR A 248 19.41 -9.88 -5.39
C THR A 248 18.06 -10.41 -5.85
N THR A 249 16.98 -9.71 -5.49
CA THR A 249 15.62 -10.13 -5.79
C THR A 249 14.82 -8.96 -6.37
N ASP A 250 14.08 -9.20 -7.42
CA ASP A 250 13.21 -8.18 -8.02
C ASP A 250 11.92 -8.09 -7.21
N PHE A 251 11.62 -6.90 -6.67
CA PHE A 251 10.42 -6.66 -5.85
C PHE A 251 9.11 -6.97 -6.60
N ARG A 252 9.12 -6.95 -7.94
CA ARG A 252 7.96 -7.28 -8.77
C ARG A 252 7.59 -8.77 -8.71
N ASP A 253 8.51 -9.64 -8.31
CA ASP A 253 8.21 -11.05 -8.09
C ASP A 253 7.33 -11.24 -6.84
N ILE A 254 7.49 -10.36 -5.82
CA ILE A 254 6.57 -10.31 -4.67
C ILE A 254 5.15 -9.92 -5.14
N TYR A 255 5.04 -8.87 -5.97
CA TYR A 255 3.75 -8.44 -6.51
C TYR A 255 3.09 -9.50 -7.39
N HIS A 256 3.91 -10.20 -8.20
CA HIS A 256 3.46 -11.32 -9.01
C HIS A 256 2.79 -12.38 -8.13
N GLU A 257 3.49 -12.89 -7.12
CA GLU A 257 2.98 -13.95 -6.24
C GLU A 257 1.72 -13.50 -5.49
N LEU A 258 1.68 -12.26 -5.00
CA LEU A 258 0.50 -11.70 -4.37
C LEU A 258 -0.69 -11.62 -5.34
N LEU A 259 -0.49 -11.16 -6.58
CA LEU A 259 -1.58 -11.06 -7.57
C LEU A 259 -2.13 -12.44 -7.93
N VAL A 260 -1.27 -13.42 -8.12
CA VAL A 260 -1.68 -14.79 -8.47
C VAL A 260 -2.41 -15.48 -7.32
N HIS A 261 -1.82 -15.49 -6.13
CA HIS A 261 -2.27 -16.37 -5.04
C HIS A 261 -3.23 -15.72 -4.06
N THR A 262 -3.24 -14.37 -3.93
CA THR A 262 -4.21 -13.70 -3.03
C THR A 262 -5.40 -13.12 -3.78
N VAL A 263 -5.15 -12.48 -4.93
CA VAL A 263 -6.20 -11.79 -5.70
C VAL A 263 -6.77 -12.67 -6.79
N GLY A 264 -6.02 -13.68 -7.22
CA GLY A 264 -6.44 -14.62 -8.27
C GLY A 264 -6.48 -13.98 -9.65
N ALA A 265 -5.53 -13.09 -9.94
CA ALA A 265 -5.48 -12.32 -11.18
C ALA A 265 -4.27 -12.67 -12.03
N ASP A 266 -4.36 -12.45 -13.35
CA ASP A 266 -3.20 -12.43 -14.23
C ASP A 266 -2.27 -11.26 -13.83
N PRO A 267 -1.02 -11.52 -13.44
CA PRO A 267 -0.10 -10.48 -13.00
C PRO A 267 0.49 -9.65 -14.16
N VAL A 268 0.47 -10.18 -15.38
CA VAL A 268 1.15 -9.55 -16.54
C VAL A 268 0.70 -8.12 -16.81
N PRO A 269 -0.60 -7.78 -16.81
CA PRO A 269 -1.04 -6.39 -17.00
C PRO A 269 -0.54 -5.43 -15.91
N ALA A 270 -0.33 -5.93 -14.69
CA ALA A 270 0.05 -5.12 -13.53
C ALA A 270 1.56 -4.93 -13.39
N VAL A 271 2.36 -6.00 -13.55
CA VAL A 271 3.80 -6.00 -13.23
C VAL A 271 4.71 -6.42 -14.38
N GLY A 272 4.13 -6.70 -15.55
CA GLY A 272 4.87 -7.17 -16.74
C GLY A 272 5.13 -8.66 -16.74
N ALA A 273 5.60 -9.16 -17.89
CA ALA A 273 5.94 -10.57 -18.09
C ALA A 273 7.31 -10.93 -17.49
N GLY A 274 7.59 -12.24 -17.37
CA GLY A 274 8.89 -12.75 -16.91
C GLY A 274 9.08 -12.67 -15.40
N ARG A 275 7.99 -12.58 -14.63
CA ARG A 275 7.99 -12.66 -13.16
C ARG A 275 7.70 -14.08 -12.71
N SER A 276 8.12 -14.44 -11.51
CA SER A 276 7.93 -15.78 -10.94
C SER A 276 7.65 -15.71 -9.45
N ASP A 277 7.04 -16.77 -8.92
CA ASP A 277 6.82 -16.92 -7.49
C ASP A 277 8.14 -17.06 -6.73
N LEU A 278 8.21 -16.46 -5.55
CA LEU A 278 9.26 -16.67 -4.57
C LEU A 278 8.92 -17.85 -3.65
N GLY A 279 7.65 -18.24 -3.57
CA GLY A 279 7.16 -19.42 -2.87
C GLY A 279 6.72 -19.20 -1.43
N PHE A 280 6.43 -17.95 -1.04
CA PHE A 280 5.97 -17.63 0.32
C PHE A 280 4.45 -17.82 0.52
N LEU A 281 3.68 -18.05 -0.56
CA LEU A 281 2.23 -18.36 -0.53
C LEU A 281 1.87 -19.78 -0.94
#